data_fd2f7f58381e27016ca157164ce22268
#
_entry.id   fd2f7f58381e27016ca157164ce22268
#
_cell.length_a   1.000
_cell.length_b   1.000
_cell.length_c   1.000
_cell.angle_alpha   90.00
_cell.angle_beta   90.00
_cell.angle_gamma   90.00
#
_symmetry.space_group_name_H-M   'P 1'
#
loop_
_entity.id
_entity.type
_entity.pdbx_description
1 polymer ?
#
loop_
_entity_poly.entity_id
_entity_poly.type
_entity_poly.pdbx_seq_one_letter_code
_entity_poly.pdbx_strand_id
1 'polypeptide(L)'
;TERHESRRVDRQLRGRAGRQGDPGSSVFYVSLEDKLMRLFGSERIAKVMDRLGFDEGERIESSMISSSIERAQKKVEENNFGIRKRLLEYDDVMNKQRTVIYEKRRHALMGERIGMDISNIIWDRCVNIIENNDYEGCKEEFLKILAIECPFTESEFGNMSKEDLEERAFQDAIANFERKTERIQTVAWPIIKDVYEKQGAMYERIMVPITDGKRVYNIPCDLKEAYETEAKSVVRQFEKVILLHLIDDDWKENLRQLDELRHSVQNASYEQKDPLLIFKLESVKLWDNMINDMNNRTASVLMRGQIPLLFMFNSVLILVI
;
A
#
# COMPACT_ATOMS: atom_id res chain seq x y z
N THR A 1 12.83 30.38 -32.57
CA THR A 1 12.54 29.75 -31.27
C THR A 1 13.82 29.69 -30.46
N GLU A 2 13.69 29.77 -29.12
CA GLU A 2 14.78 29.56 -28.16
C GLU A 2 15.22 28.11 -28.07
N ARG A 3 16.36 27.86 -27.47
CA ARG A 3 16.81 26.50 -27.10
C ARG A 3 16.11 26.02 -25.83
N HIS A 4 15.73 24.76 -25.82
CA HIS A 4 15.14 24.10 -24.65
C HIS A 4 16.23 23.46 -23.78
N GLU A 5 15.88 23.15 -22.55
CA GLU A 5 16.78 22.47 -21.61
C GLU A 5 17.18 21.06 -22.09
N SER A 6 16.38 20.44 -22.97
CA SER A 6 16.64 19.12 -23.56
C SER A 6 16.89 19.18 -25.05
N ARG A 7 18.03 18.64 -25.48
CA ARG A 7 18.39 18.49 -26.92
C ARG A 7 17.36 17.68 -27.69
N ARG A 8 16.65 16.76 -27.03
CA ARG A 8 15.58 15.98 -27.65
C ARG A 8 14.42 16.86 -28.09
N VAL A 9 14.03 17.83 -27.26
CA VAL A 9 12.95 18.75 -27.60
C VAL A 9 13.36 19.63 -28.78
N ASP A 10 14.58 20.14 -28.78
CA ASP A 10 15.13 20.91 -29.93
C ASP A 10 15.09 20.11 -31.23
N ARG A 11 15.48 18.82 -31.16
CA ARG A 11 15.41 17.91 -32.34
C ARG A 11 13.99 17.67 -32.81
N GLN A 12 13.03 17.54 -31.87
CA GLN A 12 11.61 17.40 -32.22
C GLN A 12 11.07 18.65 -32.91
N LEU A 13 11.49 19.84 -32.47
CA LEU A 13 11.11 21.11 -33.11
C LEU A 13 11.75 21.24 -34.51
N ARG A 14 13.03 20.90 -34.64
CA ARG A 14 13.68 20.80 -35.95
C ARG A 14 12.99 19.84 -36.91
N GLY A 15 12.56 18.70 -36.41
CA GLY A 15 11.83 17.71 -37.19
C GLY A 15 10.42 18.12 -37.63
N ARG A 16 10.00 19.34 -37.31
CA ARG A 16 8.77 19.92 -37.84
C ARG A 16 8.99 20.62 -39.19
N ALA A 17 10.21 20.93 -39.55
CA ALA A 17 10.61 21.39 -40.89
C ALA A 17 11.08 20.19 -41.73
N GLY A 18 10.87 20.20 -43.04
CA GLY A 18 11.32 19.17 -43.96
C GLY A 18 10.67 17.80 -43.73
N ARG A 19 9.39 17.75 -43.42
CA ARG A 19 8.67 16.51 -43.24
C ARG A 19 8.54 15.73 -44.54
N GLN A 20 8.61 14.40 -44.45
CA GLN A 20 8.51 13.45 -45.58
C GLN A 20 9.57 13.68 -46.67
N GLY A 21 10.73 14.27 -46.31
CA GLY A 21 11.82 14.54 -47.23
C GLY A 21 11.75 15.88 -47.97
N ASP A 22 10.75 16.72 -47.65
CA ASP A 22 10.68 18.08 -48.19
C ASP A 22 11.82 18.97 -47.70
N PRO A 23 12.33 19.90 -48.51
CA PRO A 23 13.31 20.88 -48.07
C PRO A 23 12.80 21.69 -46.87
N GLY A 24 13.63 21.83 -45.85
CA GLY A 24 13.24 22.59 -44.65
C GLY A 24 14.45 23.19 -43.96
N SER A 25 14.26 24.35 -43.33
CA SER A 25 15.28 25.03 -42.51
C SER A 25 14.76 25.33 -41.12
N SER A 26 15.65 25.37 -40.13
CA SER A 26 15.33 25.77 -38.76
C SER A 26 16.46 26.62 -38.18
N VAL A 27 16.10 27.67 -37.45
CA VAL A 27 17.05 28.56 -36.77
C VAL A 27 16.61 28.69 -35.30
N PHE A 28 17.57 28.64 -34.40
CA PHE A 28 17.37 28.95 -32.99
C PHE A 28 18.02 30.30 -32.66
N TYR A 29 17.27 31.14 -31.97
CA TYR A 29 17.76 32.40 -31.41
C TYR A 29 17.92 32.20 -29.91
N VAL A 30 19.09 32.52 -29.37
CA VAL A 30 19.44 32.27 -27.97
C VAL A 30 20.05 33.53 -27.40
N SER A 31 19.64 33.94 -26.22
CA SER A 31 20.30 34.97 -25.44
C SER A 31 21.30 34.33 -24.48
N LEU A 32 22.43 35.01 -24.26
CA LEU A 32 23.38 34.64 -23.20
C LEU A 32 22.79 34.84 -21.79
N GLU A 33 21.69 35.55 -21.67
CA GLU A 33 20.95 35.78 -20.45
C GLU A 33 19.89 34.71 -20.20
N ASP A 34 19.64 33.80 -21.15
CA ASP A 34 18.71 32.73 -21.00
C ASP A 34 19.06 31.83 -19.80
N LYS A 35 18.04 31.27 -19.15
CA LYS A 35 18.18 30.40 -17.98
C LYS A 35 19.21 29.29 -18.17
N LEU A 36 19.24 28.68 -19.34
CA LEU A 36 20.19 27.65 -19.72
C LEU A 36 21.65 28.12 -19.63
N MET A 37 21.91 29.34 -20.11
CA MET A 37 23.24 29.92 -20.12
C MET A 37 23.65 30.40 -18.73
N ARG A 38 22.74 31.01 -17.96
CA ARG A 38 22.98 31.41 -16.55
C ARG A 38 23.38 30.25 -15.65
N LEU A 39 22.80 29.09 -15.83
CA LEU A 39 23.08 27.90 -14.98
C LEU A 39 24.48 27.31 -15.23
N PHE A 40 25.00 27.39 -16.45
CA PHE A 40 26.17 26.58 -16.82
C PHE A 40 27.32 27.31 -17.57
N GLY A 41 27.27 28.58 -17.75
CA GLY A 41 28.35 29.17 -18.52
C GLY A 41 28.49 30.69 -18.62
N SER A 42 27.59 31.43 -18.00
CA SER A 42 27.46 32.88 -18.27
C SER A 42 28.71 33.71 -17.96
N GLU A 43 29.37 33.47 -16.80
CA GLU A 43 30.48 34.37 -16.40
C GLU A 43 31.73 34.27 -17.28
N ARG A 44 32.07 33.06 -17.76
CA ARG A 44 33.23 32.88 -18.64
C ARG A 44 32.94 33.35 -20.04
N ILE A 45 31.73 33.14 -20.52
CA ILE A 45 31.30 33.57 -21.85
C ILE A 45 31.16 35.10 -21.85
N ALA A 46 30.53 35.70 -20.84
CA ALA A 46 30.41 37.13 -20.67
C ALA A 46 31.80 37.82 -20.71
N LYS A 47 32.78 37.32 -19.93
CA LYS A 47 34.16 37.84 -19.95
C LYS A 47 34.87 37.71 -21.29
N VAL A 48 34.55 36.70 -22.08
CA VAL A 48 35.10 36.54 -23.45
C VAL A 48 34.43 37.51 -24.39
N MET A 49 33.13 37.76 -24.24
CA MET A 49 32.36 38.70 -25.06
C MET A 49 32.79 40.13 -24.79
N ASP A 50 32.95 40.52 -23.52
CA ASP A 50 33.47 41.83 -23.13
C ASP A 50 34.87 42.12 -23.74
N ARG A 51 35.69 41.08 -23.88
CA ARG A 51 37.02 41.19 -24.52
C ARG A 51 36.97 41.31 -26.06
N LEU A 52 35.92 40.76 -26.67
CA LEU A 52 35.77 40.76 -28.12
C LEU A 52 35.10 42.03 -28.66
N GLY A 53 34.57 42.89 -27.76
CA GLY A 53 34.06 44.22 -28.13
C GLY A 53 32.78 44.19 -28.98
N PHE A 54 31.91 43.20 -28.77
CA PHE A 54 30.61 43.17 -29.45
C PHE A 54 29.66 44.22 -28.85
N ASP A 55 28.97 44.93 -29.72
CA ASP A 55 27.97 45.92 -29.32
C ASP A 55 26.64 45.26 -28.91
N GLU A 56 25.88 45.93 -28.05
CA GLU A 56 24.59 45.48 -27.58
C GLU A 56 23.60 45.31 -28.74
N GLY A 57 23.03 44.14 -28.93
CA GLY A 57 22.12 43.79 -30.03
C GLY A 57 22.77 43.17 -31.27
N GLU A 58 24.09 43.00 -31.29
CA GLU A 58 24.78 42.33 -32.39
C GLU A 58 24.54 40.82 -32.42
N ARG A 59 24.32 40.26 -33.63
CA ARG A 59 24.14 38.83 -33.84
C ARG A 59 25.49 38.12 -33.91
N ILE A 60 25.70 37.22 -32.95
CA ILE A 60 26.94 36.46 -32.84
C ILE A 60 26.80 35.09 -33.43
N GLU A 61 27.53 34.75 -34.46
CA GLU A 61 27.64 33.43 -35.04
C GLU A 61 29.02 32.81 -34.72
N SER A 62 29.05 31.94 -33.68
CA SER A 62 30.30 31.32 -33.27
C SER A 62 30.08 29.85 -32.96
N SER A 63 30.92 28.98 -33.50
CA SER A 63 30.92 27.53 -33.18
C SER A 63 31.26 27.24 -31.73
N MET A 64 32.04 28.15 -31.08
CA MET A 64 32.38 28.03 -29.65
C MET A 64 31.15 28.28 -28.78
N ILE A 65 30.30 29.26 -29.11
CA ILE A 65 29.04 29.50 -28.39
C ILE A 65 28.07 28.37 -28.59
N SER A 66 27.89 27.89 -29.80
CA SER A 66 27.06 26.71 -30.11
C SER A 66 27.48 25.49 -29.31
N SER A 67 28.79 25.23 -29.22
CA SER A 67 29.33 24.10 -28.42
C SER A 67 29.14 24.32 -26.92
N SER A 68 29.15 25.56 -26.44
CA SER A 68 28.88 25.87 -25.02
C SER A 68 27.42 25.66 -24.66
N ILE A 69 26.49 26.04 -25.54
CA ILE A 69 25.06 25.78 -25.39
C ILE A 69 24.79 24.28 -25.33
N GLU A 70 25.38 23.50 -26.23
CA GLU A 70 25.22 22.07 -26.25
C GLU A 70 25.77 21.39 -24.99
N ARG A 71 26.92 21.84 -24.50
CA ARG A 71 27.48 21.37 -23.21
C ARG A 71 26.59 21.71 -22.02
N ALA A 72 26.01 22.93 -22.01
CA ALA A 72 25.06 23.34 -20.98
C ALA A 72 23.81 22.46 -21.00
N GLN A 73 23.21 22.21 -22.16
CA GLN A 73 22.07 21.28 -22.30
C GLN A 73 22.41 19.87 -21.82
N LYS A 74 23.58 19.35 -22.20
CA LYS A 74 24.03 18.03 -21.76
C LYS A 74 24.12 17.93 -20.24
N LYS A 75 24.64 18.95 -19.60
CA LYS A 75 24.78 19.02 -18.15
C LYS A 75 23.43 19.08 -17.43
N VAL A 76 22.44 19.82 -17.99
CA VAL A 76 21.06 19.83 -17.48
C VAL A 76 20.42 18.44 -17.65
N GLU A 77 20.59 17.83 -18.82
CA GLU A 77 20.07 16.47 -19.08
C GLU A 77 20.65 15.45 -18.11
N GLU A 78 21.97 15.49 -17.84
CA GLU A 78 22.65 14.60 -16.89
C GLU A 78 22.13 14.80 -15.46
N ASN A 79 21.94 16.06 -15.03
CA ASN A 79 21.38 16.36 -13.72
C ASN A 79 19.93 15.87 -13.59
N ASN A 80 19.10 16.15 -14.57
CA ASN A 80 17.71 15.72 -14.59
C ASN A 80 17.59 14.18 -14.70
N PHE A 81 18.51 13.54 -15.40
CA PHE A 81 18.61 12.08 -15.45
C PHE A 81 18.94 11.53 -14.05
N GLY A 82 19.93 12.10 -13.36
CA GLY A 82 20.29 11.69 -12.00
C GLY A 82 19.13 11.81 -11.02
N ILE A 83 18.39 12.92 -11.07
CA ILE A 83 17.20 13.11 -10.24
C ILE A 83 16.14 12.05 -10.53
N ARG A 84 15.81 11.83 -11.81
CA ARG A 84 14.81 10.80 -12.18
C ARG A 84 15.25 9.38 -11.82
N LYS A 85 16.54 9.07 -11.99
CA LYS A 85 17.09 7.78 -11.61
C LYS A 85 16.90 7.53 -10.10
N ARG A 86 17.22 8.52 -9.27
CA ARG A 86 17.01 8.41 -7.81
C ARG A 86 15.53 8.22 -7.47
N LEU A 87 14.61 8.95 -8.11
CA LEU A 87 13.18 8.77 -7.89
C LEU A 87 12.73 7.33 -8.19
N LEU A 88 13.20 6.75 -9.32
CA LEU A 88 12.90 5.36 -9.66
C LEU A 88 13.44 4.37 -8.63
N GLU A 89 14.62 4.62 -8.06
CA GLU A 89 15.21 3.75 -7.03
C GLU A 89 14.39 3.76 -5.72
N TYR A 90 13.75 4.87 -5.36
CA TYR A 90 12.77 4.92 -4.26
C TYR A 90 11.46 4.23 -4.64
N ASP A 91 10.96 4.46 -5.85
CA ASP A 91 9.71 3.87 -6.33
C ASP A 91 9.80 2.34 -6.47
N ASP A 92 10.98 1.77 -6.76
CA ASP A 92 11.18 0.33 -6.86
C ASP A 92 10.88 -0.39 -5.54
N VAL A 93 11.21 0.22 -4.39
CA VAL A 93 10.88 -0.33 -3.07
C VAL A 93 9.37 -0.38 -2.89
N MET A 94 8.70 0.76 -3.16
CA MET A 94 7.24 0.87 -3.04
C MET A 94 6.51 -0.07 -4.00
N ASN A 95 7.03 -0.24 -5.22
CA ASN A 95 6.44 -1.13 -6.22
C ASN A 95 6.49 -2.60 -5.81
N LYS A 96 7.58 -3.04 -5.20
CA LYS A 96 7.69 -4.41 -4.66
C LYS A 96 6.62 -4.67 -3.59
N GLN A 97 6.49 -3.76 -2.62
CA GLN A 97 5.48 -3.84 -1.58
C GLN A 97 4.07 -3.80 -2.16
N ARG A 98 3.82 -2.89 -3.11
CA ARG A 98 2.53 -2.76 -3.80
C ARG A 98 2.12 -4.05 -4.50
N THR A 99 3.04 -4.72 -5.19
CA THR A 99 2.75 -5.97 -5.88
C THR A 99 2.23 -7.03 -4.91
N VAL A 100 2.91 -7.22 -3.76
CA VAL A 100 2.50 -8.19 -2.74
C VAL A 100 1.12 -7.86 -2.15
N ILE A 101 0.88 -6.58 -1.81
CA ILE A 101 -0.41 -6.16 -1.24
C ILE A 101 -1.54 -6.31 -2.26
N TYR A 102 -1.30 -5.97 -3.52
CA TYR A 102 -2.33 -6.09 -4.57
C TYR A 102 -2.64 -7.56 -4.90
N GLU A 103 -1.69 -8.46 -4.80
CA GLU A 103 -1.93 -9.90 -4.91
C GLU A 103 -2.79 -10.40 -3.73
N LYS A 104 -2.44 -10.07 -2.48
CA LYS A 104 -3.27 -10.39 -1.29
C LYS A 104 -4.68 -9.84 -1.44
N ARG A 105 -4.81 -8.57 -1.84
CA ARG A 105 -6.11 -7.93 -2.06
C ARG A 105 -6.93 -8.60 -3.16
N ARG A 106 -6.28 -9.00 -4.24
CA ARG A 106 -6.93 -9.71 -5.34
C ARG A 106 -7.46 -11.07 -4.89
N HIS A 107 -6.68 -11.85 -4.13
CA HIS A 107 -7.12 -13.15 -3.58
C HIS A 107 -8.36 -12.95 -2.69
N ALA A 108 -8.32 -11.99 -1.78
CA ALA A 108 -9.47 -11.66 -0.94
C ALA A 108 -10.69 -11.20 -1.77
N LEU A 109 -10.49 -10.36 -2.80
CA LEU A 109 -11.56 -9.85 -3.65
C LEU A 109 -12.25 -10.96 -4.46
N MET A 110 -11.46 -11.88 -5.02
CA MET A 110 -11.99 -13.02 -5.80
C MET A 110 -12.60 -14.10 -4.92
N GLY A 111 -12.39 -14.05 -3.62
CA GLY A 111 -12.87 -15.06 -2.67
C GLY A 111 -12.08 -16.38 -2.74
N GLU A 112 -10.93 -16.35 -3.40
CA GLU A 112 -10.04 -17.51 -3.53
C GLU A 112 -9.23 -17.68 -2.27
N ARG A 113 -9.22 -18.89 -1.69
CA ARG A 113 -8.37 -19.30 -0.57
C ARG A 113 -8.50 -18.50 0.73
N ILE A 114 -9.61 -17.74 0.93
CA ILE A 114 -9.79 -16.91 2.14
C ILE A 114 -9.59 -17.72 3.41
N GLY A 115 -10.18 -18.91 3.51
CA GLY A 115 -10.02 -19.78 4.69
C GLY A 115 -8.55 -20.16 4.94
N MET A 116 -7.77 -20.41 3.88
CA MET A 116 -6.35 -20.71 3.99
C MET A 116 -5.54 -19.47 4.44
N ASP A 117 -5.86 -18.29 3.91
CA ASP A 117 -5.20 -17.05 4.30
C ASP A 117 -5.48 -16.73 5.78
N ILE A 118 -6.70 -16.92 6.24
CA ILE A 118 -7.08 -16.76 7.66
C ILE A 118 -6.36 -17.78 8.55
N SER A 119 -6.32 -19.04 8.14
CA SER A 119 -5.59 -20.07 8.89
C SER A 119 -4.10 -19.75 9.01
N ASN A 120 -3.48 -19.27 7.93
CA ASN A 120 -2.08 -18.80 7.95
C ASN A 120 -1.89 -17.60 8.88
N ILE A 121 -2.81 -16.62 8.87
CA ILE A 121 -2.75 -15.48 9.78
C ILE A 121 -2.84 -15.96 11.24
N ILE A 122 -3.75 -16.89 11.56
CA ILE A 122 -3.90 -17.43 12.91
C ILE A 122 -2.63 -18.18 13.33
N TRP A 123 -2.07 -19.01 12.44
CA TRP A 123 -0.82 -19.71 12.69
C TRP A 123 0.33 -18.74 12.99
N ASP A 124 0.55 -17.75 12.10
CA ASP A 124 1.57 -16.73 12.28
C ASP A 124 1.41 -15.98 13.61
N ARG A 125 0.19 -15.75 14.07
CA ARG A 125 -0.05 -15.11 15.38
C ARG A 125 0.31 -16.01 16.53
N CYS A 126 -0.04 -17.30 16.47
CA CYS A 126 0.36 -18.27 17.50
C CYS A 126 1.89 -18.35 17.63
N VAL A 127 2.58 -18.51 16.51
CA VAL A 127 4.05 -18.53 16.47
C VAL A 127 4.63 -17.22 17.04
N ASN A 128 4.16 -16.07 16.55
CA ASN A 128 4.68 -14.77 16.99
C ASN A 128 4.47 -14.52 18.48
N ILE A 129 3.33 -14.93 19.05
CA ILE A 129 3.04 -14.79 20.48
C ILE A 129 4.02 -15.65 21.30
N ILE A 130 4.23 -16.90 20.92
CA ILE A 130 5.08 -17.84 21.66
C ILE A 130 6.55 -17.47 21.56
N GLU A 131 7.00 -17.00 20.39
CA GLU A 131 8.43 -16.66 20.18
C GLU A 131 8.88 -15.38 20.87
N ASN A 132 7.98 -14.39 21.01
CA ASN A 132 8.35 -13.05 21.45
C ASN A 132 7.90 -12.69 22.87
N ASN A 133 7.25 -13.60 23.59
CA ASN A 133 6.76 -13.34 24.93
C ASN A 133 7.22 -14.42 25.93
N ASP A 134 7.24 -14.06 27.20
CA ASP A 134 7.26 -14.99 28.31
C ASP A 134 5.84 -15.55 28.56
N TYR A 135 5.68 -16.45 29.53
CA TYR A 135 4.39 -17.10 29.81
C TYR A 135 3.28 -16.09 30.15
N GLU A 136 3.55 -15.08 30.97
CA GLU A 136 2.52 -14.08 31.31
C GLU A 136 2.18 -13.20 30.09
N GLY A 137 3.16 -12.81 29.30
CA GLY A 137 2.96 -12.11 28.03
C GLY A 137 2.14 -12.95 27.04
N CYS A 138 2.37 -14.27 26.95
CA CYS A 138 1.56 -15.17 26.14
C CYS A 138 0.09 -15.15 26.58
N LYS A 139 -0.20 -15.21 27.88
CA LYS A 139 -1.58 -15.14 28.40
C LYS A 139 -2.30 -13.88 27.97
N GLU A 140 -1.64 -12.73 28.08
CA GLU A 140 -2.22 -11.44 27.70
C GLU A 140 -2.45 -11.34 26.18
N GLU A 141 -1.45 -11.74 25.38
CA GLU A 141 -1.54 -11.60 23.91
C GLU A 141 -2.48 -12.62 23.28
N PHE A 142 -2.59 -13.89 23.80
CA PHE A 142 -3.60 -14.83 23.35
C PHE A 142 -5.02 -14.30 23.58
N LEU A 143 -5.27 -13.73 24.76
CA LEU A 143 -6.57 -13.15 25.06
C LEU A 143 -6.85 -11.91 24.22
N LYS A 144 -5.84 -11.07 24.00
CA LYS A 144 -5.94 -9.80 23.28
C LYS A 144 -6.07 -9.97 21.77
N ILE A 145 -5.32 -10.90 21.16
CA ILE A 145 -5.29 -11.09 19.71
C ILE A 145 -6.27 -12.17 19.28
N LEU A 146 -6.21 -13.36 19.90
CA LEU A 146 -6.96 -14.54 19.46
C LEU A 146 -8.23 -14.80 20.27
N ALA A 147 -8.48 -13.99 21.30
CA ALA A 147 -9.65 -14.12 22.18
C ALA A 147 -9.81 -15.55 22.76
N ILE A 148 -8.69 -16.21 23.07
CA ILE A 148 -8.62 -17.50 23.74
C ILE A 148 -7.83 -17.36 25.05
N GLU A 149 -8.08 -18.24 26.00
CA GLU A 149 -7.20 -18.43 27.14
C GLU A 149 -5.90 -19.11 26.69
N CYS A 150 -4.81 -18.90 27.42
CA CYS A 150 -3.54 -19.54 27.09
C CYS A 150 -3.70 -21.07 27.13
N PRO A 151 -3.42 -21.82 26.05
CA PRO A 151 -3.73 -23.23 25.92
C PRO A 151 -2.77 -24.15 26.68
N PHE A 152 -1.79 -23.60 27.37
CA PHE A 152 -0.79 -24.35 28.14
C PHE A 152 -0.51 -23.66 29.48
N THR A 153 0.00 -24.45 30.43
CA THR A 153 0.42 -23.98 31.75
C THR A 153 1.86 -23.51 31.75
N GLU A 154 2.26 -22.77 32.79
CA GLU A 154 3.67 -22.29 32.94
C GLU A 154 4.68 -23.43 32.93
N SER A 155 4.33 -24.57 33.55
CA SER A 155 5.19 -25.77 33.56
C SER A 155 5.32 -26.42 32.19
N GLU A 156 4.25 -26.42 31.39
CA GLU A 156 4.27 -26.91 30.01
C GLU A 156 5.09 -25.99 29.12
N PHE A 157 4.92 -24.65 29.28
CA PHE A 157 5.68 -23.63 28.52
C PHE A 157 7.21 -23.79 28.72
N GLY A 158 7.65 -24.17 29.92
CA GLY A 158 9.08 -24.39 30.22
C GLY A 158 9.63 -25.74 29.75
N ASN A 159 8.77 -26.76 29.51
CA ASN A 159 9.20 -28.13 29.27
C ASN A 159 8.86 -28.67 27.87
N MET A 160 7.85 -28.15 27.19
CA MET A 160 7.47 -28.58 25.84
C MET A 160 8.36 -27.95 24.76
N SER A 161 8.43 -28.60 23.61
CA SER A 161 9.05 -27.99 22.45
C SER A 161 8.24 -26.78 21.95
N LYS A 162 8.90 -25.82 21.29
CA LYS A 162 8.16 -24.68 20.73
C LYS A 162 7.13 -25.12 19.71
N GLU A 163 7.51 -26.06 18.87
CA GLU A 163 6.66 -26.62 17.82
C GLU A 163 5.38 -27.24 18.38
N ASP A 164 5.48 -27.97 19.51
CA ASP A 164 4.30 -28.56 20.17
C ASP A 164 3.39 -27.49 20.79
N LEU A 165 3.98 -26.43 21.36
CA LEU A 165 3.21 -25.30 21.90
C LEU A 165 2.48 -24.53 20.79
N GLU A 166 3.14 -24.29 19.66
CA GLU A 166 2.59 -23.60 18.49
C GLU A 166 1.42 -24.40 17.89
N GLU A 167 1.62 -25.70 17.68
CA GLU A 167 0.56 -26.58 17.15
C GLU A 167 -0.65 -26.61 18.07
N ARG A 168 -0.45 -26.76 19.38
CA ARG A 168 -1.52 -26.75 20.36
C ARG A 168 -2.28 -25.43 20.40
N ALA A 169 -1.55 -24.30 20.38
CA ALA A 169 -2.14 -22.98 20.34
C ALA A 169 -2.97 -22.76 19.07
N PHE A 170 -2.46 -23.24 17.94
CA PHE A 170 -3.16 -23.16 16.67
C PHE A 170 -4.45 -23.98 16.67
N GLN A 171 -4.42 -25.22 17.17
CA GLN A 171 -5.61 -26.07 17.24
C GLN A 171 -6.71 -25.42 18.10
N ASP A 172 -6.36 -24.86 19.26
CA ASP A 172 -7.31 -24.17 20.12
C ASP A 172 -7.84 -22.87 19.47
N ALA A 173 -6.98 -22.12 18.77
CA ALA A 173 -7.39 -20.90 18.07
C ALA A 173 -8.35 -21.22 16.90
N ILE A 174 -8.06 -22.23 16.09
CA ILE A 174 -8.94 -22.66 14.99
C ILE A 174 -10.28 -23.17 15.55
N ALA A 175 -10.27 -24.00 16.58
CA ALA A 175 -11.52 -24.46 17.20
C ALA A 175 -12.36 -23.30 17.77
N ASN A 176 -11.74 -22.26 18.30
CA ASN A 176 -12.44 -21.05 18.72
C ASN A 176 -13.02 -20.28 17.53
N PHE A 177 -12.25 -20.12 16.44
CA PHE A 177 -12.70 -19.46 15.23
C PHE A 177 -13.91 -20.16 14.61
N GLU A 178 -13.88 -21.48 14.48
CA GLU A 178 -14.99 -22.29 13.98
C GLU A 178 -16.25 -22.12 14.83
N ARG A 179 -16.13 -22.19 16.16
CA ARG A 179 -17.26 -21.94 17.08
C ARG A 179 -17.86 -20.54 16.92
N LYS A 180 -17.03 -19.51 16.65
CA LYS A 180 -17.50 -18.14 16.44
C LYS A 180 -18.24 -18.00 15.11
N THR A 181 -17.73 -18.60 14.05
CA THR A 181 -18.36 -18.56 12.73
C THR A 181 -19.68 -19.34 12.72
N GLU A 182 -19.73 -20.51 13.36
CA GLU A 182 -20.97 -21.26 13.56
C GLU A 182 -22.02 -20.47 14.36
N ARG A 183 -21.58 -19.73 15.38
CA ARG A 183 -22.49 -18.88 16.16
C ARG A 183 -23.08 -17.75 15.32
N ILE A 184 -22.25 -17.07 14.49
CA ILE A 184 -22.74 -16.06 13.56
C ILE A 184 -23.81 -16.66 12.63
N GLN A 185 -23.53 -17.83 12.04
CA GLN A 185 -24.45 -18.55 11.18
C GLN A 185 -25.77 -18.89 11.89
N THR A 186 -25.68 -19.49 13.08
CA THR A 186 -26.84 -19.92 13.88
C THR A 186 -27.76 -18.75 14.25
N VAL A 187 -27.18 -17.59 14.55
CA VAL A 187 -27.93 -16.39 14.91
C VAL A 187 -28.51 -15.70 13.67
N ALA A 188 -27.76 -15.63 12.58
CA ALA A 188 -28.18 -14.96 11.35
C ALA A 188 -29.29 -15.73 10.61
N TRP A 189 -29.22 -17.05 10.58
CA TRP A 189 -30.08 -17.89 9.76
C TRP A 189 -31.59 -17.68 10.00
N PRO A 190 -32.13 -17.74 11.23
CA PRO A 190 -33.57 -17.53 11.46
C PRO A 190 -34.06 -16.17 10.95
N ILE A 191 -33.24 -15.13 11.09
CA ILE A 191 -33.57 -13.77 10.67
C ILE A 191 -33.59 -13.68 9.14
N ILE A 192 -32.57 -14.22 8.48
CA ILE A 192 -32.46 -14.25 7.01
C ILE A 192 -33.62 -15.03 6.40
N LYS A 193 -33.98 -16.18 6.99
CA LYS A 193 -35.09 -17.01 6.57
C LYS A 193 -36.41 -16.24 6.64
N ASP A 194 -36.69 -15.57 7.75
CA ASP A 194 -37.89 -14.77 7.93
C ASP A 194 -38.01 -13.62 6.93
N VAL A 195 -36.89 -12.92 6.68
CA VAL A 195 -36.83 -11.84 5.69
C VAL A 195 -37.05 -12.37 4.27
N TYR A 196 -36.40 -13.47 3.91
CA TYR A 196 -36.53 -14.05 2.56
C TYR A 196 -37.96 -14.55 2.29
N GLU A 197 -38.58 -15.27 3.23
CA GLU A 197 -39.92 -15.82 3.09
C GLU A 197 -41.02 -14.73 3.06
N LYS A 198 -40.84 -13.62 3.80
CA LYS A 198 -41.82 -12.54 3.87
C LYS A 198 -41.61 -11.45 2.83
N GLN A 199 -40.36 -11.15 2.48
CA GLN A 199 -40.02 -9.96 1.69
C GLN A 199 -38.98 -10.24 0.60
N GLY A 200 -38.64 -11.50 0.31
CA GLY A 200 -37.59 -11.87 -0.64
C GLY A 200 -37.81 -11.40 -2.07
N ALA A 201 -39.07 -11.12 -2.44
CA ALA A 201 -39.40 -10.54 -3.73
C ALA A 201 -39.09 -9.03 -3.83
N MET A 202 -38.90 -8.35 -2.69
CA MET A 202 -38.66 -6.90 -2.63
C MET A 202 -37.18 -6.56 -2.57
N TYR A 203 -36.37 -7.48 -2.08
CA TYR A 203 -34.98 -7.20 -1.70
C TYR A 203 -34.01 -8.21 -2.29
N GLU A 204 -33.02 -7.71 -3.00
CA GLU A 204 -31.93 -8.51 -3.56
C GLU A 204 -30.74 -8.62 -2.61
N ARG A 205 -30.47 -7.55 -1.85
CA ARG A 205 -29.33 -7.45 -0.94
C ARG A 205 -29.75 -7.03 0.45
N ILE A 206 -29.02 -7.53 1.45
CA ILE A 206 -29.16 -7.21 2.86
C ILE A 206 -27.84 -6.79 3.47
N MET A 207 -27.89 -5.98 4.51
CA MET A 207 -26.72 -5.63 5.33
C MET A 207 -26.82 -6.32 6.66
N VAL A 208 -25.88 -7.23 6.94
CA VAL A 208 -25.80 -7.95 8.22
C VAL A 208 -24.77 -7.28 9.12
N PRO A 209 -25.17 -6.70 10.25
CA PRO A 209 -24.24 -6.08 11.18
C PRO A 209 -23.49 -7.13 11.99
N ILE A 210 -22.17 -7.06 11.99
CA ILE A 210 -21.29 -7.90 12.82
C ILE A 210 -20.37 -6.96 13.61
N THR A 211 -20.19 -7.23 14.89
CA THR A 211 -19.35 -6.41 15.78
C THR A 211 -18.21 -7.24 16.38
N ASP A 212 -17.07 -6.59 16.57
CA ASP A 212 -15.94 -7.11 17.36
C ASP A 212 -15.98 -6.67 18.83
N GLY A 213 -17.07 -6.02 19.24
CA GLY A 213 -17.25 -5.40 20.56
C GLY A 213 -16.78 -3.95 20.64
N LYS A 214 -16.06 -3.44 19.64
CA LYS A 214 -15.59 -2.04 19.54
C LYS A 214 -16.23 -1.30 18.36
N ARG A 215 -16.35 -1.97 17.23
CA ARG A 215 -16.89 -1.43 15.97
C ARG A 215 -18.00 -2.34 15.44
N VAL A 216 -18.88 -1.77 14.62
CA VAL A 216 -19.90 -2.52 13.88
C VAL A 216 -19.53 -2.45 12.41
N TYR A 217 -19.46 -3.61 11.79
CA TYR A 217 -19.22 -3.78 10.36
C TYR A 217 -20.52 -4.21 9.70
N ASN A 218 -21.01 -3.42 8.77
CA ASN A 218 -22.21 -3.75 7.99
C ASN A 218 -21.80 -4.59 6.76
N ILE A 219 -22.11 -5.86 6.78
CA ILE A 219 -21.66 -6.82 5.78
C ILE A 219 -22.71 -6.94 4.69
N PRO A 220 -22.42 -6.52 3.44
CA PRO A 220 -23.34 -6.66 2.31
C PRO A 220 -23.41 -8.12 1.87
N CYS A 221 -24.61 -8.69 1.90
CA CYS A 221 -24.86 -10.06 1.49
C CYS A 221 -25.97 -10.12 0.45
N ASP A 222 -25.87 -11.03 -0.52
CA ASP A 222 -26.97 -11.41 -1.38
C ASP A 222 -27.98 -12.20 -0.55
N LEU A 223 -29.27 -11.79 -0.59
CA LEU A 223 -30.30 -12.39 0.25
C LEU A 223 -30.62 -13.83 -0.18
N LYS A 224 -30.65 -14.09 -1.48
CA LYS A 224 -30.94 -15.43 -2.02
C LYS A 224 -29.80 -16.39 -1.68
N GLU A 225 -28.54 -15.99 -1.91
CA GLU A 225 -27.37 -16.79 -1.56
C GLU A 225 -27.31 -17.05 -0.05
N ALA A 226 -27.60 -16.04 0.78
CA ALA A 226 -27.63 -16.20 2.23
C ALA A 226 -28.73 -17.18 2.70
N TYR A 227 -29.88 -17.19 2.02
CA TYR A 227 -30.93 -18.18 2.27
C TYR A 227 -30.54 -19.58 1.81
N GLU A 228 -30.06 -19.75 0.58
CA GLU A 228 -29.70 -21.06 0.01
C GLU A 228 -28.53 -21.74 0.75
N THR A 229 -27.62 -20.95 1.32
CA THR A 229 -26.46 -21.45 2.06
C THR A 229 -26.66 -21.52 3.57
N GLU A 230 -27.89 -21.29 4.07
CA GLU A 230 -28.22 -21.26 5.50
C GLU A 230 -27.28 -20.31 6.27
N ALA A 231 -27.06 -19.11 5.74
CA ALA A 231 -26.20 -18.06 6.27
C ALA A 231 -24.67 -18.34 6.23
N LYS A 232 -24.20 -19.43 5.60
CA LYS A 232 -22.76 -19.67 5.43
C LYS A 232 -22.09 -18.58 4.55
N SER A 233 -22.80 -18.06 3.56
CA SER A 233 -22.29 -16.97 2.73
C SER A 233 -22.08 -15.68 3.54
N VAL A 234 -22.84 -15.44 4.61
CA VAL A 234 -22.66 -14.28 5.49
C VAL A 234 -21.29 -14.33 6.17
N VAL A 235 -20.87 -15.50 6.67
CA VAL A 235 -19.55 -15.70 7.29
C VAL A 235 -18.44 -15.44 6.26
N ARG A 236 -18.55 -16.01 5.06
CA ARG A 236 -17.59 -15.78 3.97
C ARG A 236 -17.49 -14.30 3.57
N GLN A 237 -18.64 -13.61 3.51
CA GLN A 237 -18.64 -12.17 3.21
C GLN A 237 -18.04 -11.35 4.35
N PHE A 238 -18.28 -11.73 5.61
CA PHE A 238 -17.64 -11.11 6.76
C PHE A 238 -16.11 -11.24 6.69
N GLU A 239 -15.58 -12.43 6.51
CA GLU A 239 -14.16 -12.71 6.32
C GLU A 239 -13.55 -11.86 5.19
N LYS A 240 -14.22 -11.87 4.03
CA LYS A 240 -13.80 -11.11 2.85
C LYS A 240 -13.77 -9.61 3.10
N VAL A 241 -14.82 -9.05 3.69
CA VAL A 241 -14.93 -7.61 3.95
C VAL A 241 -13.90 -7.16 4.95
N ILE A 242 -13.67 -7.92 6.02
CA ILE A 242 -12.65 -7.58 7.03
C ILE A 242 -11.24 -7.62 6.43
N LEU A 243 -10.90 -8.67 5.68
CA LEU A 243 -9.59 -8.75 5.01
C LEU A 243 -9.37 -7.55 4.07
N LEU A 244 -10.33 -7.23 3.21
CA LEU A 244 -10.23 -6.12 2.27
C LEU A 244 -10.10 -4.76 2.99
N HIS A 245 -10.93 -4.55 4.02
CA HIS A 245 -10.92 -3.30 4.78
C HIS A 245 -9.58 -3.07 5.47
N LEU A 246 -9.04 -4.09 6.14
CA LEU A 246 -7.78 -3.96 6.87
C LEU A 246 -6.56 -3.87 5.94
N ILE A 247 -6.54 -4.62 4.82
CA ILE A 247 -5.52 -4.48 3.78
C ILE A 247 -5.50 -3.03 3.26
N ASP A 248 -6.66 -2.47 2.93
CA ASP A 248 -6.74 -1.12 2.36
C ASP A 248 -6.35 -0.04 3.38
N ASP A 249 -6.76 -0.17 4.64
CA ASP A 249 -6.43 0.79 5.70
C ASP A 249 -4.95 0.79 6.04
N ASP A 250 -4.38 -0.39 6.30
CA ASP A 250 -2.98 -0.51 6.71
C ASP A 250 -2.03 -0.17 5.55
N TRP A 251 -2.42 -0.50 4.31
CA TRP A 251 -1.67 -0.08 3.14
C TRP A 251 -1.64 1.44 2.93
N LYS A 252 -2.77 2.13 3.12
CA LYS A 252 -2.80 3.60 3.06
C LYS A 252 -1.89 4.23 4.11
N GLU A 253 -1.92 3.72 5.33
CA GLU A 253 -1.07 4.22 6.40
C GLU A 253 0.42 3.94 6.11
N ASN A 254 0.78 2.77 5.60
CA ASN A 254 2.14 2.46 5.18
C ASN A 254 2.64 3.40 4.07
N LEU A 255 1.80 3.72 3.08
CA LEU A 255 2.15 4.68 2.04
C LEU A 255 2.45 6.07 2.63
N ARG A 256 1.65 6.52 3.60
CA ARG A 256 1.88 7.78 4.31
C ARG A 256 3.22 7.77 5.05
N GLN A 257 3.50 6.69 5.78
CA GLN A 257 4.76 6.53 6.52
C GLN A 257 5.98 6.45 5.59
N LEU A 258 5.86 5.78 4.44
CA LEU A 258 6.92 5.74 3.43
C LEU A 258 7.20 7.11 2.81
N ASP A 259 6.17 7.93 2.59
CA ASP A 259 6.35 9.29 2.12
C ASP A 259 7.04 10.18 3.18
N GLU A 260 6.67 10.07 4.44
CA GLU A 260 7.34 10.75 5.56
C GLU A 260 8.80 10.31 5.69
N LEU A 261 9.06 9.00 5.61
CA LEU A 261 10.41 8.45 5.62
C LEU A 261 11.24 9.00 4.46
N ARG A 262 10.68 9.06 3.24
CA ARG A 262 11.38 9.61 2.07
C ARG A 262 11.79 11.07 2.27
N HIS A 263 10.97 11.85 2.94
CA HIS A 263 11.30 13.24 3.28
C HIS A 263 12.36 13.32 4.38
N SER A 264 12.26 12.52 5.41
CA SER A 264 13.18 12.55 6.55
C SER A 264 14.61 12.12 6.18
N VAL A 265 14.76 11.10 5.33
CA VAL A 265 16.09 10.58 4.94
C VAL A 265 16.89 11.54 4.06
N GLN A 266 16.26 12.56 3.46
CA GLN A 266 16.99 13.58 2.69
C GLN A 266 18.01 14.33 3.58
N ASN A 267 17.72 14.48 4.86
CA ASN A 267 18.61 15.12 5.82
C ASN A 267 19.82 14.25 6.18
N ALA A 268 19.79 12.94 5.93
CA ALA A 268 20.90 12.03 6.20
C ALA A 268 22.15 12.33 5.37
N SER A 269 22.00 13.06 4.27
CA SER A 269 23.13 13.55 3.46
C SER A 269 24.08 14.45 4.26
N TYR A 270 23.60 15.16 5.28
CA TYR A 270 24.43 15.98 6.17
C TYR A 270 25.33 15.13 7.07
N GLU A 271 24.95 13.88 7.33
CA GLU A 271 25.71 12.91 8.11
C GLU A 271 26.61 12.01 7.25
N GLN A 272 26.81 12.33 5.98
CA GLN A 272 27.58 11.54 5.00
C GLN A 272 27.04 10.10 4.80
N LYS A 273 25.78 9.84 5.13
CA LYS A 273 25.10 8.57 4.89
C LYS A 273 24.35 8.60 3.57
N ASP A 274 24.23 7.46 2.90
CA ASP A 274 23.43 7.34 1.68
C ASP A 274 21.92 7.31 2.04
N PRO A 275 21.15 8.35 1.67
CA PRO A 275 19.72 8.42 1.97
C PRO A 275 18.92 7.25 1.40
N LEU A 276 19.32 6.73 0.24
CA LEU A 276 18.62 5.61 -0.39
C LEU A 276 18.81 4.32 0.39
N LEU A 277 20.03 4.08 0.91
CA LEU A 277 20.32 2.90 1.74
C LEU A 277 19.49 2.94 3.03
N ILE A 278 19.45 4.10 3.70
CA ILE A 278 18.63 4.27 4.91
C ILE A 278 17.16 4.05 4.60
N PHE A 279 16.66 4.64 3.51
CA PHE A 279 15.27 4.43 3.09
C PHE A 279 14.96 2.95 2.89
N LYS A 280 15.81 2.20 2.20
CA LYS A 280 15.63 0.76 1.98
C LYS A 280 15.56 -0.02 3.30
N LEU A 281 16.47 0.26 4.23
CA LEU A 281 16.52 -0.43 5.53
C LEU A 281 15.29 -0.10 6.40
N GLU A 282 14.93 1.16 6.52
CA GLU A 282 13.79 1.57 7.32
C GLU A 282 12.44 1.18 6.68
N SER A 283 12.35 1.16 5.34
CA SER A 283 11.14 0.70 4.64
C SER A 283 10.84 -0.79 4.86
N VAL A 284 11.85 -1.63 5.12
CA VAL A 284 11.64 -3.03 5.51
C VAL A 284 10.99 -3.10 6.90
N LYS A 285 11.49 -2.33 7.86
CA LYS A 285 10.90 -2.28 9.21
C LYS A 285 9.44 -1.80 9.18
N LEU A 286 9.16 -0.74 8.41
CA LEU A 286 7.78 -0.26 8.24
C LEU A 286 6.89 -1.33 7.62
N TRP A 287 7.38 -2.06 6.64
CA TRP A 287 6.68 -3.17 6.03
C TRP A 287 6.36 -4.29 7.02
N ASP A 288 7.36 -4.74 7.77
CA ASP A 288 7.19 -5.82 8.76
C ASP A 288 6.21 -5.42 9.86
N ASN A 289 6.29 -4.18 10.35
CA ASN A 289 5.33 -3.64 11.31
C ASN A 289 3.91 -3.59 10.72
N MET A 290 3.74 -3.09 9.49
CA MET A 290 2.44 -3.05 8.82
C MET A 290 1.83 -4.46 8.67
N ILE A 291 2.61 -5.44 8.22
CA ILE A 291 2.12 -6.82 8.07
C ILE A 291 1.73 -7.41 9.43
N ASN A 292 2.55 -7.20 10.46
CA ASN A 292 2.23 -7.65 11.81
C ASN A 292 0.96 -7.00 12.36
N ASP A 293 0.80 -5.69 12.22
CA ASP A 293 -0.38 -4.96 12.68
C ASP A 293 -1.63 -5.39 11.92
N MET A 294 -1.53 -5.55 10.61
CA MET A 294 -2.62 -6.04 9.76
C MET A 294 -3.06 -7.45 10.19
N ASN A 295 -2.12 -8.38 10.42
CA ASN A 295 -2.42 -9.73 10.86
C ASN A 295 -3.02 -9.74 12.28
N ASN A 296 -2.48 -8.94 13.22
CA ASN A 296 -3.03 -8.79 14.57
C ASN A 296 -4.47 -8.28 14.55
N ARG A 297 -4.73 -7.23 13.79
CA ARG A 297 -6.07 -6.62 13.67
C ARG A 297 -7.04 -7.60 13.00
N THR A 298 -6.61 -8.28 11.93
CA THR A 298 -7.42 -9.27 11.22
C THR A 298 -7.83 -10.41 12.15
N ALA A 299 -6.87 -11.03 12.83
CA ALA A 299 -7.15 -12.09 13.80
C ALA A 299 -8.08 -11.59 14.90
N SER A 300 -7.79 -10.42 15.49
CA SER A 300 -8.58 -9.87 16.60
C SER A 300 -10.04 -9.60 16.21
N VAL A 301 -10.30 -9.06 15.02
CA VAL A 301 -11.67 -8.78 14.55
C VAL A 301 -12.42 -10.07 14.24
N LEU A 302 -11.80 -11.01 13.54
CA LEU A 302 -12.42 -12.28 13.16
C LEU A 302 -12.73 -13.14 14.39
N MET A 303 -11.81 -13.22 15.34
CA MET A 303 -11.98 -14.01 16.58
C MET A 303 -13.04 -13.44 17.53
N ARG A 304 -13.38 -12.15 17.41
CA ARG A 304 -14.41 -11.49 18.23
C ARG A 304 -15.71 -11.24 17.51
N GLY A 305 -15.78 -11.56 16.22
CA GLY A 305 -16.96 -11.34 15.40
C GLY A 305 -18.22 -11.96 16.02
N GLN A 306 -19.26 -11.14 16.18
CA GLN A 306 -20.56 -11.58 16.65
C GLN A 306 -21.67 -10.66 16.16
N ILE A 307 -22.87 -11.19 16.05
CA ILE A 307 -24.06 -10.36 15.76
C ILE A 307 -24.45 -9.63 17.06
N PRO A 308 -24.62 -8.29 17.04
CA PRO A 308 -25.00 -7.51 18.21
C PRO A 308 -26.34 -7.98 18.81
N LEU A 309 -26.42 -8.06 20.15
CA LEU A 309 -27.63 -8.52 20.84
C LEU A 309 -28.88 -7.67 20.53
N LEU A 310 -28.72 -6.37 20.27
CA LEU A 310 -29.81 -5.47 19.92
C LEU A 310 -30.54 -5.89 18.63
N PHE A 311 -29.85 -6.60 17.74
CA PHE A 311 -30.40 -7.11 16.48
C PHE A 311 -31.12 -8.46 16.63
N MET A 312 -30.93 -9.18 17.73
CA MET A 312 -31.65 -10.40 18.01
C MET A 312 -33.13 -10.15 18.38
N PHE A 313 -33.46 -8.95 18.85
CA PHE A 313 -34.79 -8.59 19.33
C PHE A 313 -35.63 -7.76 18.34
N ASN A 314 -35.04 -7.20 17.31
CA ASN A 314 -35.71 -6.41 16.29
C ASN A 314 -35.44 -6.96 14.90
N SER A 315 -36.40 -7.69 14.37
CA SER A 315 -36.41 -8.18 12.95
C SER A 315 -36.31 -7.06 11.89
N VAL A 316 -36.23 -5.81 12.29
CA VAL A 316 -36.33 -4.61 11.44
C VAL A 316 -34.98 -4.03 11.02
N LEU A 317 -33.86 -4.58 11.50
CA LEU A 317 -32.53 -3.95 11.29
C LEU A 317 -31.57 -4.72 10.37
N ILE A 318 -32.07 -5.50 9.46
CA ILE A 318 -31.36 -5.76 8.21
C ILE A 318 -31.65 -4.53 7.35
N LEU A 319 -30.72 -3.59 7.32
CA LEU A 319 -30.78 -2.44 6.41
C LEU A 319 -30.82 -2.99 4.98
N VAL A 320 -31.95 -2.80 4.36
CA VAL A 320 -32.19 -3.23 3.00
C VAL A 320 -31.81 -2.07 2.08
N ILE A 321 -30.97 -2.33 1.12
CA ILE A 321 -30.61 -1.37 0.07
C ILE A 321 -31.19 -1.86 -1.26
#